data_281dadae099b9be5b0e07f77fda443cc
#
_entry.id   281dadae099b9be5b0e07f77fda443cc
#
_cell.length_a   1.000
_cell.length_b   1.000
_cell.length_c   1.000
_cell.angle_alpha   90.00
_cell.angle_beta   90.00
_cell.angle_gamma   90.00
#
_symmetry.space_group_name_H-M   'P 1'
#
loop_
_entity.id
_entity.type
_entity.pdbx_description
1 polymer ?
#
loop_
_entity_poly.entity_id
_entity_poly.type
_entity_poly.pdbx_seq_one_letter_code
_entity_poly.pdbx_strand_id
1 'polypeptide(L)'
;DALFIDGNEDMTDYTMKLRFRIIEETDQFAAAGIIVRAAGPQGYICAEAANKRNCCGQNPPHNIINVFEVPGWKIVVDTKVEIPLDKWVDYAVTAKGKSITVYVNDKEVCGYNKALYVKGGFGIRIWKTKVLIDNVEIFDSEGSSLAVDADGKLTTVWSQIKFETKTYGIKLSERKGNR
;
A
#
# COMPACT_ATOMS: atom_id res chain seq x y z
N ASP A 1 4.40 -9.31 -8.21
CA ASP A 1 4.35 -7.93 -7.73
C ASP A 1 3.13 -7.24 -8.31
N ALA A 2 2.42 -6.48 -7.49
CA ALA A 2 1.22 -5.77 -7.90
C ALA A 2 1.25 -4.33 -7.38
N LEU A 3 0.79 -3.41 -8.23
CA LEU A 3 0.54 -2.01 -7.91
C LEU A 3 -0.88 -1.69 -8.38
N PHE A 4 -1.74 -1.34 -7.45
CA PHE A 4 -3.08 -0.87 -7.70
C PHE A 4 -3.17 0.57 -7.23
N ILE A 5 -3.64 1.47 -8.09
CA ILE A 5 -3.86 2.88 -7.78
C ILE A 5 -5.24 3.26 -8.31
N ASP A 6 -6.01 3.93 -7.48
CA ASP A 6 -7.36 4.42 -7.78
C ASP A 6 -7.61 5.76 -7.07
N GLY A 7 -8.80 6.30 -7.23
CA GLY A 7 -9.20 7.56 -6.65
C GLY A 7 -8.84 8.78 -7.49
N ASN A 8 -9.44 9.92 -7.10
CA ASN A 8 -9.22 11.18 -7.77
C ASN A 8 -7.87 11.79 -7.38
N GLU A 9 -7.11 12.30 -8.34
CA GLU A 9 -5.84 13.01 -8.12
C GLU A 9 -6.00 14.29 -7.27
N ASP A 10 -7.21 14.79 -7.07
CA ASP A 10 -7.51 15.96 -6.24
C ASP A 10 -7.85 15.62 -4.78
N MET A 11 -7.90 14.35 -4.40
CA MET A 11 -8.13 13.96 -3.01
C MET A 11 -7.04 14.54 -2.10
N THR A 12 -7.47 15.20 -1.04
CA THR A 12 -6.54 15.85 -0.11
C THR A 12 -6.44 15.10 1.22
N ASP A 13 -7.32 15.30 2.15
CA ASP A 13 -7.25 14.73 3.48
C ASP A 13 -8.16 13.52 3.61
N TYR A 14 -7.56 12.35 3.81
CA TYR A 14 -8.29 11.09 3.91
C TYR A 14 -7.50 10.03 4.67
N THR A 15 -8.20 8.99 5.09
CA THR A 15 -7.63 7.78 5.68
C THR A 15 -8.02 6.59 4.80
N MET A 16 -7.03 5.78 4.42
CA MET A 16 -7.26 4.46 3.87
C MET A 16 -6.98 3.41 4.94
N LYS A 17 -7.95 2.52 5.17
CA LYS A 17 -7.86 1.41 6.11
C LYS A 17 -8.12 0.10 5.38
N LEU A 18 -7.42 -0.95 5.79
CA LEU A 18 -7.64 -2.32 5.33
C LEU A 18 -7.17 -3.32 6.39
N ARG A 19 -7.56 -4.57 6.22
CA ARG A 19 -6.93 -5.69 6.92
C ARG A 19 -6.04 -6.45 5.96
N PHE A 20 -4.87 -6.81 6.39
CA PHE A 20 -4.02 -7.71 5.61
C PHE A 20 -3.51 -8.88 6.44
N ARG A 21 -3.16 -9.96 5.75
CA ARG A 21 -2.55 -11.15 6.32
C ARG A 21 -1.43 -11.59 5.39
N ILE A 22 -0.20 -11.37 5.79
CA ILE A 22 0.98 -11.82 5.05
C ILE A 22 1.12 -13.32 5.25
N ILE A 23 1.00 -14.09 4.16
CA ILE A 23 1.10 -15.55 4.17
C ILE A 23 2.55 -15.99 4.01
N GLU A 24 3.28 -15.32 3.12
CA GLU A 24 4.63 -15.69 2.75
C GLU A 24 5.40 -14.46 2.26
N GLU A 25 6.66 -14.37 2.63
CA GLU A 25 7.62 -13.41 2.09
C GLU A 25 8.70 -14.19 1.33
N THR A 26 8.84 -13.91 0.04
CA THR A 26 9.72 -14.68 -0.86
C THR A 26 11.08 -14.00 -1.08
N ASP A 27 11.27 -12.82 -0.52
CA ASP A 27 12.47 -12.01 -0.72
C ASP A 27 12.71 -11.10 0.48
N GLN A 28 13.96 -10.65 0.67
CA GLN A 28 14.32 -9.69 1.72
C GLN A 28 13.67 -8.30 1.54
N PHE A 29 13.14 -8.01 0.36
CA PHE A 29 12.40 -6.77 0.06
C PHE A 29 10.88 -6.95 0.14
N ALA A 30 10.43 -8.17 0.52
CA ALA A 30 9.01 -8.49 0.54
C ALA A 30 8.24 -7.53 1.46
N ALA A 31 7.12 -7.00 0.94
CA ALA A 31 6.26 -6.10 1.68
C ALA A 31 4.86 -5.98 1.06
N ALA A 32 3.90 -5.58 1.89
CA ALA A 32 2.59 -5.11 1.46
C ALA A 32 2.34 -3.72 2.05
N GLY A 33 1.72 -2.82 1.31
CA GLY A 33 1.54 -1.45 1.79
C GLY A 33 0.36 -0.71 1.18
N ILE A 34 -0.02 0.36 1.88
CA ILE A 34 -0.98 1.35 1.42
C ILE A 34 -0.24 2.47 0.72
N ILE A 35 -0.74 2.83 -0.47
CA ILE A 35 -0.33 4.00 -1.21
C ILE A 35 -1.29 5.14 -0.90
N VAL A 36 -0.75 6.32 -0.68
CA VAL A 36 -1.49 7.57 -0.55
C VAL A 36 -0.87 8.65 -1.43
N ARG A 37 -1.68 9.66 -1.76
CA ARG A 37 -1.25 10.82 -2.57
C ARG A 37 -0.67 10.43 -3.92
N ALA A 38 -1.26 9.42 -4.57
CA ALA A 38 -0.82 8.98 -5.88
C ALA A 38 -1.21 9.97 -6.99
N ALA A 39 -0.21 10.45 -7.72
CA ALA A 39 -0.34 11.14 -9.00
C ALA A 39 -0.07 10.19 -10.18
N GLY A 40 -0.22 8.88 -9.95
CA GLY A 40 0.05 7.81 -10.89
C GLY A 40 1.18 6.88 -10.43
N PRO A 41 1.59 5.91 -11.27
CA PRO A 41 2.53 4.87 -10.88
C PRO A 41 3.97 5.36 -10.65
N GLN A 42 4.29 6.58 -11.03
CA GLN A 42 5.60 7.20 -10.89
C GLN A 42 5.65 8.31 -9.82
N GLY A 43 4.54 8.56 -9.11
CA GLY A 43 4.50 9.60 -8.10
C GLY A 43 3.50 9.24 -7.00
N TYR A 44 3.98 8.79 -5.83
CA TYR A 44 3.16 8.44 -4.69
C TYR A 44 3.96 8.35 -3.40
N ILE A 45 3.26 8.26 -2.29
CA ILE A 45 3.81 7.93 -0.99
C ILE A 45 3.28 6.54 -0.61
N CYS A 46 4.15 5.65 -0.16
CA CYS A 46 3.76 4.31 0.27
C CYS A 46 4.21 4.05 1.70
N ALA A 47 3.31 3.54 2.51
CA ALA A 47 3.61 2.97 3.81
C ALA A 47 3.55 1.45 3.69
N GLU A 48 4.70 0.78 3.80
CA GLU A 48 4.85 -0.67 3.67
C GLU A 48 5.04 -1.35 5.01
N ALA A 49 4.41 -2.51 5.16
CA ALA A 49 4.61 -3.44 6.25
C ALA A 49 5.35 -4.69 5.76
N ALA A 50 6.37 -5.11 6.49
CA ALA A 50 7.15 -6.33 6.23
C ALA A 50 7.44 -7.09 7.52
N ASN A 51 7.42 -8.43 7.47
CA ASN A 51 7.69 -9.26 8.65
C ASN A 51 9.19 -9.38 8.96
N LYS A 52 10.03 -9.61 7.96
CA LYS A 52 11.47 -9.83 8.16
C LYS A 52 12.31 -9.03 7.17
N ARG A 53 12.18 -7.72 7.22
CA ARG A 53 12.98 -6.86 6.34
C ARG A 53 14.47 -6.94 6.70
N ASN A 54 15.31 -7.09 5.67
CA ASN A 54 16.76 -7.22 5.78
C ASN A 54 17.49 -6.37 4.72
N CYS A 55 16.78 -5.64 3.91
CA CYS A 55 17.35 -4.97 2.73
C CYS A 55 18.04 -3.63 3.01
N CYS A 56 17.70 -2.97 4.08
CA CYS A 56 18.03 -1.56 4.30
C CYS A 56 18.86 -1.33 5.57
N GLY A 57 19.75 -2.28 5.85
CA GLY A 57 20.64 -2.22 7.02
C GLY A 57 20.08 -2.81 8.31
N GLN A 58 18.91 -3.47 8.25
CA GLN A 58 18.36 -4.18 9.40
C GLN A 58 19.17 -5.46 9.65
N ASN A 59 19.92 -5.48 10.76
CA ASN A 59 20.66 -6.65 11.20
C ASN A 59 20.55 -6.79 12.73
N PRO A 60 19.88 -7.81 13.27
CA PRO A 60 19.18 -8.88 12.54
C PRO A 60 17.91 -8.41 11.81
N PRO A 61 17.40 -9.21 10.85
CA PRO A 61 16.11 -8.93 10.21
C PRO A 61 15.00 -8.77 11.22
N HIS A 62 14.12 -7.80 11.04
CA HIS A 62 12.99 -7.56 11.94
C HIS A 62 11.76 -7.02 11.21
N ASN A 63 10.63 -7.09 11.89
CA ASN A 63 9.38 -6.54 11.41
C ASN A 63 9.48 -5.01 11.35
N ILE A 64 8.93 -4.40 10.30
CA ILE A 64 9.13 -2.99 10.03
C ILE A 64 7.93 -2.36 9.32
N ILE A 65 7.72 -1.08 9.59
CA ILE A 65 6.95 -0.17 8.74
C ILE A 65 7.91 0.82 8.12
N ASN A 66 7.94 0.88 6.80
CA ASN A 66 8.65 1.90 6.04
C ASN A 66 7.65 2.86 5.40
N VAL A 67 7.91 4.16 5.49
CA VAL A 67 7.28 5.16 4.62
C VAL A 67 8.32 5.63 3.62
N PHE A 68 7.99 5.60 2.33
CA PHE A 68 8.87 6.07 1.28
C PHE A 68 8.12 6.86 0.21
N GLU A 69 8.86 7.69 -0.52
CA GLU A 69 8.36 8.57 -1.57
C GLU A 69 8.91 8.15 -2.94
N VAL A 70 8.04 8.14 -3.95
CA VAL A 70 8.37 7.92 -5.36
C VAL A 70 8.09 9.21 -6.13
N PRO A 71 8.99 9.65 -7.03
CA PRO A 71 10.21 8.98 -7.48
C PRO A 71 11.37 9.05 -6.47
N GLY A 72 12.36 8.17 -6.69
CA GLY A 72 13.61 8.16 -5.91
C GLY A 72 13.64 7.11 -4.79
N TRP A 73 12.53 6.48 -4.45
CA TRP A 73 12.45 5.40 -3.43
C TRP A 73 13.05 5.83 -2.08
N LYS A 74 12.87 7.10 -1.75
CA LYS A 74 13.44 7.69 -0.54
C LYS A 74 12.65 7.23 0.68
N ILE A 75 13.26 6.39 1.51
CA ILE A 75 12.72 6.04 2.82
C ILE A 75 12.79 7.28 3.72
N VAL A 76 11.65 7.72 4.21
CA VAL A 76 11.49 8.89 5.09
C VAL A 76 11.15 8.50 6.53
N VAL A 77 10.64 7.28 6.72
CA VAL A 77 10.42 6.66 8.03
C VAL A 77 10.79 5.20 7.95
N ASP A 78 11.43 4.71 9.00
CA ASP A 78 11.77 3.30 9.23
C ASP A 78 11.47 3.02 10.72
N THR A 79 10.45 2.23 11.00
CA THR A 79 10.00 1.97 12.37
C THR A 79 9.81 0.49 12.62
N LYS A 80 10.41 -0.01 13.68
CA LYS A 80 10.24 -1.39 14.12
C LYS A 80 8.85 -1.60 14.71
N VAL A 81 8.05 -2.47 14.08
CA VAL A 81 6.68 -2.77 14.48
C VAL A 81 6.42 -4.26 14.30
N GLU A 82 5.70 -4.90 15.21
CA GLU A 82 5.36 -6.30 15.11
C GLU A 82 4.33 -6.53 13.98
N ILE A 83 4.73 -7.26 12.95
CA ILE A 83 3.90 -7.70 11.81
C ILE A 83 3.99 -9.23 11.75
N PRO A 84 3.07 -9.95 12.40
CA PRO A 84 3.15 -11.40 12.46
C PRO A 84 2.75 -12.03 11.12
N LEU A 85 3.48 -13.08 10.71
CA LEU A 85 3.07 -13.90 9.58
C LEU A 85 1.80 -14.67 9.91
N ASP A 86 0.99 -14.88 8.88
CA ASP A 86 -0.23 -15.69 8.90
C ASP A 86 -1.28 -15.23 9.93
N LYS A 87 -1.25 -13.95 10.30
CA LYS A 87 -2.26 -13.32 11.17
C LYS A 87 -2.82 -12.06 10.51
N TRP A 88 -4.11 -11.82 10.73
CA TRP A 88 -4.74 -10.59 10.31
C TRP A 88 -4.24 -9.40 11.12
N VAL A 89 -3.92 -8.33 10.42
CA VAL A 89 -3.47 -7.05 10.97
C VAL A 89 -4.36 -5.95 10.41
N ASP A 90 -4.93 -5.13 11.28
CA ASP A 90 -5.61 -3.90 10.88
C ASP A 90 -4.55 -2.85 10.58
N TYR A 91 -4.63 -2.26 9.40
CA TYR A 91 -3.63 -1.34 8.88
C TYR A 91 -4.29 -0.10 8.30
N ALA A 92 -3.85 1.07 8.72
CA ALA A 92 -4.39 2.31 8.20
C ALA A 92 -3.29 3.35 7.97
N VAL A 93 -3.54 4.20 6.97
CA VAL A 93 -2.69 5.35 6.66
C VAL A 93 -3.57 6.58 6.51
N THR A 94 -3.34 7.58 7.33
CA THR A 94 -3.98 8.89 7.26
C THR A 94 -3.05 9.86 6.57
N ALA A 95 -3.55 10.53 5.53
CA ALA A 95 -2.91 11.64 4.85
C ALA A 95 -3.67 12.93 5.16
N LYS A 96 -3.01 13.89 5.86
CA LYS A 96 -3.61 15.17 6.23
C LYS A 96 -2.60 16.30 6.04
N GLY A 97 -2.90 17.22 5.12
CA GLY A 97 -1.94 18.25 4.69
C GLY A 97 -0.62 17.61 4.25
N LYS A 98 0.49 17.96 4.88
CA LYS A 98 1.81 17.33 4.66
C LYS A 98 2.12 16.19 5.62
N SER A 99 1.17 15.79 6.45
CA SER A 99 1.36 14.71 7.41
C SER A 99 0.84 13.39 6.88
N ILE A 100 1.63 12.35 7.06
CA ILE A 100 1.28 10.95 6.84
C ILE A 100 1.42 10.24 8.18
N THR A 101 0.36 9.59 8.64
CA THR A 101 0.36 8.84 9.91
C THR A 101 -0.03 7.40 9.64
N VAL A 102 0.70 6.47 10.22
CA VAL A 102 0.51 5.03 10.03
C VAL A 102 0.02 4.39 11.33
N TYR A 103 -0.99 3.54 11.21
CA TYR A 103 -1.59 2.80 12.31
C TYR A 103 -1.52 1.30 12.06
N VAL A 104 -1.25 0.54 13.12
CA VAL A 104 -1.29 -0.92 13.17
C VAL A 104 -2.19 -1.32 14.34
N ASN A 105 -3.25 -2.08 14.07
CA ASN A 105 -4.25 -2.49 15.07
C ASN A 105 -4.78 -1.28 15.86
N ASP A 106 -5.20 -0.24 15.13
CA ASP A 106 -5.72 1.05 15.62
C ASP A 106 -4.74 1.88 16.49
N LYS A 107 -3.48 1.47 16.54
CA LYS A 107 -2.45 2.18 17.30
C LYS A 107 -1.53 2.92 16.35
N GLU A 108 -1.31 4.21 16.58
CA GLU A 108 -0.32 4.99 15.85
C GLU A 108 1.08 4.41 16.11
N VAL A 109 1.80 4.13 15.02
CA VAL A 109 3.13 3.52 15.08
C VAL A 109 4.21 4.43 14.53
N CYS A 110 3.90 5.28 13.59
CA CYS A 110 4.83 6.31 13.09
C CYS A 110 4.10 7.43 12.35
N GLY A 111 4.79 8.56 12.18
CA GLY A 111 4.32 9.71 11.42
C GLY A 111 5.44 10.40 10.67
N TYR A 112 5.08 11.06 9.57
CA TYR A 112 5.95 11.86 8.71
C TYR A 112 5.22 13.14 8.30
N ASN A 113 5.82 14.32 8.52
CA ASN A 113 5.15 15.63 8.37
C ASN A 113 5.72 16.52 7.27
N LYS A 114 6.52 15.97 6.36
CA LYS A 114 7.14 16.68 5.23
C LYS A 114 6.85 16.02 3.90
N ALA A 115 5.65 15.43 3.76
CA ALA A 115 5.24 14.72 2.56
C ALA A 115 5.45 15.55 1.28
N LEU A 116 6.01 14.91 0.26
CA LEU A 116 6.27 15.52 -1.05
C LEU A 116 4.95 15.90 -1.74
N TYR A 117 3.94 15.06 -1.62
CA TYR A 117 2.62 15.27 -2.22
C TYR A 117 1.60 15.63 -1.17
N VAL A 118 0.72 16.59 -1.49
CA VAL A 118 -0.37 17.04 -0.60
C VAL A 118 -1.75 16.64 -1.12
N LYS A 119 -1.83 16.08 -2.31
CA LYS A 119 -3.04 15.56 -2.94
C LYS A 119 -2.70 14.36 -3.82
N GLY A 120 -3.69 13.56 -4.17
CA GLY A 120 -3.57 12.39 -5.03
C GLY A 120 -4.44 11.23 -4.57
N GLY A 121 -4.57 10.24 -5.43
CA GLY A 121 -5.32 9.02 -5.20
C GLY A 121 -4.69 8.12 -4.13
N PHE A 122 -5.28 6.97 -3.96
CA PHE A 122 -4.86 5.93 -3.02
C PHE A 122 -4.56 4.62 -3.76
N GLY A 123 -3.99 3.66 -3.06
CA GLY A 123 -3.73 2.37 -3.68
C GLY A 123 -3.13 1.33 -2.75
N ILE A 124 -2.81 0.20 -3.34
CA ILE A 124 -2.17 -0.93 -2.64
C ILE A 124 -0.94 -1.34 -3.44
N ARG A 125 0.16 -1.54 -2.73
CA ARG A 125 1.39 -2.11 -3.29
C ARG A 125 1.69 -3.45 -2.64
N ILE A 126 1.99 -4.45 -3.48
CA ILE A 126 2.40 -5.78 -3.05
C ILE A 126 3.72 -6.11 -3.76
N TRP A 127 4.75 -6.42 -2.98
CA TRP A 127 6.08 -6.70 -3.51
C TRP A 127 6.66 -7.96 -2.89
N LYS A 128 6.99 -8.96 -3.72
CA LYS A 128 7.66 -10.20 -3.29
C LYS A 128 7.01 -10.89 -2.08
N THR A 129 5.69 -10.76 -1.94
CA THR A 129 4.94 -11.36 -0.83
C THR A 129 3.63 -11.93 -1.31
N LYS A 130 3.13 -12.93 -0.60
CA LYS A 130 1.77 -13.42 -0.74
C LYS A 130 0.95 -12.87 0.42
N VAL A 131 -0.08 -12.10 0.10
CA VAL A 131 -0.91 -11.40 1.08
C VAL A 131 -2.39 -11.58 0.75
N LEU A 132 -3.21 -11.74 1.77
CA LEU A 132 -4.66 -11.60 1.68
C LEU A 132 -5.02 -10.21 2.19
N ILE A 133 -5.97 -9.56 1.53
CA ILE A 133 -6.46 -8.23 1.86
C ILE A 133 -7.98 -8.29 1.99
N ASP A 134 -8.50 -7.61 3.00
CA ASP A 134 -9.92 -7.55 3.31
C ASP A 134 -10.28 -6.19 3.90
N ASN A 135 -11.57 -5.86 3.93
CA ASN A 135 -12.11 -4.66 4.58
C ASN A 135 -11.40 -3.36 4.14
N VAL A 136 -11.31 -3.14 2.83
CA VAL A 136 -10.74 -1.88 2.31
C VAL A 136 -11.77 -0.77 2.45
N GLU A 137 -11.42 0.26 3.17
CA GLU A 137 -12.27 1.40 3.49
C GLU A 137 -11.47 2.71 3.29
N ILE A 138 -12.16 3.75 2.82
CA ILE A 138 -11.58 5.07 2.66
C ILE A 138 -12.52 6.08 3.30
N PHE A 139 -11.97 6.92 4.15
CA PHE A 139 -12.70 7.95 4.89
C PHE A 139 -12.13 9.33 4.57
N ASP A 140 -12.99 10.33 4.51
CA ASP A 140 -12.57 11.73 4.51
C ASP A 140 -12.04 12.17 5.90
N SER A 141 -11.63 13.43 5.99
CA SER A 141 -11.14 14.00 7.25
C SER A 141 -12.21 14.11 8.35
N GLU A 142 -13.48 13.96 8.01
CA GLU A 142 -14.62 14.02 8.92
C GLU A 142 -15.07 12.62 9.36
N GLY A 143 -14.43 11.57 8.81
CA GLY A 143 -14.75 10.18 9.11
C GLY A 143 -15.93 9.63 8.31
N SER A 144 -16.40 10.39 7.32
CA SER A 144 -17.41 9.90 6.37
C SER A 144 -16.75 8.94 5.37
N SER A 145 -17.36 7.78 5.16
CA SER A 145 -16.91 6.85 4.14
C SER A 145 -17.00 7.54 2.78
N LEU A 146 -15.86 7.67 2.11
CA LEU A 146 -15.83 8.08 0.71
C LEU A 146 -16.34 6.89 -0.08
N ALA A 147 -17.62 6.98 -0.54
CA ALA A 147 -18.10 6.06 -1.54
C ALA A 147 -17.14 6.18 -2.74
N VAL A 148 -16.47 5.08 -3.07
CA VAL A 148 -15.76 5.00 -4.34
C VAL A 148 -16.85 4.97 -5.40
N ASP A 149 -17.29 6.14 -5.84
CA ASP A 149 -18.24 6.30 -6.92
C ASP A 149 -17.51 6.00 -8.24
N ALA A 150 -17.38 4.75 -8.52
CA ALA A 150 -17.03 4.27 -9.83
C ALA A 150 -18.31 4.22 -10.63
N ASP A 151 -18.66 5.32 -11.29
CA ASP A 151 -19.58 5.45 -12.42
C ASP A 151 -20.46 4.18 -12.64
N GLY A 152 -21.35 3.89 -11.67
CA GLY A 152 -22.34 2.82 -11.72
C GLY A 152 -21.84 1.37 -11.60
N LYS A 153 -20.59 1.07 -11.25
CA LYS A 153 -20.07 -0.31 -11.31
C LYS A 153 -19.37 -0.89 -10.07
N LEU A 154 -19.20 -0.19 -8.97
CA LEU A 154 -18.45 -0.68 -7.79
C LEU A 154 -19.18 -0.60 -6.45
N THR A 155 -20.50 -0.62 -6.41
CA THR A 155 -21.24 -0.70 -5.13
C THR A 155 -21.28 -2.10 -4.52
N THR A 156 -20.57 -3.09 -5.02
CA THR A 156 -20.86 -4.46 -4.55
C THR A 156 -19.70 -5.41 -4.36
N VAL A 157 -18.42 -5.10 -4.48
CA VAL A 157 -17.45 -6.22 -4.55
C VAL A 157 -16.15 -6.09 -3.74
N TRP A 158 -15.91 -5.07 -2.96
CA TRP A 158 -14.65 -5.06 -2.15
C TRP A 158 -14.60 -6.14 -1.06
N SER A 159 -15.74 -6.60 -0.56
CA SER A 159 -15.79 -7.71 0.42
C SER A 159 -15.46 -9.08 -0.17
N GLN A 160 -15.25 -9.21 -1.48
CA GLN A 160 -15.02 -10.48 -2.17
C GLN A 160 -13.77 -10.53 -3.05
N ILE A 161 -12.93 -9.48 -3.10
CA ILE A 161 -11.69 -9.56 -3.86
C ILE A 161 -10.66 -10.34 -3.06
N LYS A 162 -10.69 -11.66 -3.22
CA LYS A 162 -9.55 -12.52 -2.88
C LYS A 162 -8.51 -12.36 -3.99
N PHE A 163 -7.49 -11.57 -3.75
CA PHE A 163 -6.34 -11.54 -4.65
C PHE A 163 -5.55 -12.84 -4.51
N GLU A 164 -5.91 -13.85 -5.27
CA GLU A 164 -4.99 -14.92 -5.59
C GLU A 164 -3.99 -14.37 -6.60
N THR A 165 -2.73 -14.28 -6.24
CA THR A 165 -1.66 -13.90 -7.15
C THR A 165 -1.48 -15.00 -8.20
N LYS A 166 -2.26 -14.95 -9.28
CA LYS A 166 -1.92 -15.68 -10.50
C LYS A 166 -0.73 -14.96 -11.13
N THR A 167 0.38 -15.66 -11.20
CA THR A 167 1.55 -15.25 -11.99
C THR A 167 1.11 -15.03 -13.43
N TYR A 168 0.90 -13.78 -13.85
CA TYR A 168 0.68 -13.46 -15.24
C TYR A 168 2.03 -13.54 -15.94
N GLY A 169 2.27 -14.66 -16.61
CA GLY A 169 3.34 -14.78 -17.59
C GLY A 169 3.07 -13.80 -18.73
N ILE A 170 3.90 -12.78 -18.86
CA ILE A 170 3.92 -11.91 -20.03
C ILE A 170 4.40 -12.75 -21.20
N LYS A 171 3.49 -13.17 -22.08
CA LYS A 171 3.86 -13.69 -23.40
C LYS A 171 4.33 -12.49 -24.23
N LEU A 172 5.64 -12.37 -24.40
CA LEU A 172 6.21 -11.54 -25.45
C LEU A 172 5.79 -12.12 -26.80
N SER A 173 4.94 -11.40 -27.53
CA SER A 173 4.61 -11.74 -28.91
C SER A 173 5.84 -11.51 -29.77
N GLU A 174 6.43 -12.57 -30.30
CA GLU A 174 7.41 -12.50 -31.36
C GLU A 174 6.80 -11.79 -32.58
N ARG A 175 7.33 -10.62 -32.93
CA ARG A 175 7.09 -10.02 -34.24
C ARG A 175 7.82 -10.86 -35.28
N LYS A 176 7.06 -11.66 -36.01
CA LYS A 176 7.56 -12.23 -37.27
C LYS A 176 7.83 -11.11 -38.26
N GLY A 177 9.10 -10.89 -38.59
CA GLY A 177 9.47 -10.04 -39.68
C GLY A 177 9.05 -10.69 -41.01
N ASN A 178 8.31 -9.95 -41.83
CA ASN A 178 8.13 -10.26 -43.22
C ASN A 178 9.23 -9.55 -44.03
N ARG A 179 9.87 -10.36 -44.84
CA ARG A 179 10.74 -9.90 -45.91
C ARG A 179 9.92 -9.32 -47.08
#